data_786581985389b186f448b8cf98f7732c
#
_entry.id   786581985389b186f448b8cf98f7732c
#
_cell.length_a   1.000
_cell.length_b   1.000
_cell.length_c   1.000
_cell.angle_alpha   90.00
_cell.angle_beta   90.00
_cell.angle_gamma   90.00
#
_symmetry.space_group_name_H-M   'P 1'
#
loop_
_entity.id
_entity.type
_entity.pdbx_description
1 polymer ?
#
loop_
_entity_poly.entity_id
_entity_poly.type
_entity_poly.pdbx_seq_one_letter_code
_entity_poly.pdbx_strand_id
1 'polypeptide(L)'
;MQEKFKKLPLRSGVGIVVLNKENKVFLAKRIDNPKNFWQMPQGGIDKGEDNLKAALRELEEETSIKSVKLIKEIDGFTTYYLPENLLGIIWKGKYKGQRQKWFIVKFIGNDEEINIKTKYPEFLDWKWEELSKITDTVVDFKLHVYQEIQKEVELSLIHI
;
A
#
# COMPACT_ATOMS: atom_id res chain seq x y z
N MET A 1 -0.35 10.19 -22.29
CA MET A 1 -0.05 11.23 -21.28
C MET A 1 0.30 12.52 -21.98
N GLN A 2 -0.33 13.62 -21.56
CA GLN A 2 -0.02 14.95 -22.12
C GLN A 2 1.43 15.33 -21.85
N GLU A 3 2.05 16.04 -22.80
CA GLU A 3 3.47 16.43 -22.69
C GLU A 3 3.82 17.16 -21.38
N LYS A 4 2.94 18.03 -20.91
CA LYS A 4 3.17 18.79 -19.68
C LYS A 4 3.32 17.92 -18.44
N PHE A 5 2.74 16.71 -18.43
CA PHE A 5 2.81 15.77 -17.31
C PHE A 5 3.99 14.82 -17.39
N LYS A 6 4.53 14.57 -18.60
CA LYS A 6 5.64 13.63 -18.78
C LYS A 6 6.91 14.02 -18.02
N LYS A 7 7.09 15.30 -17.78
CA LYS A 7 8.26 15.85 -17.08
C LYS A 7 8.13 15.79 -15.55
N LEU A 8 6.96 15.48 -15.03
CA LEU A 8 6.77 15.38 -13.59
C LEU A 8 7.54 14.19 -13.01
N PRO A 9 8.05 14.34 -11.78
CA PRO A 9 8.74 13.23 -11.13
C PRO A 9 7.76 12.18 -10.63
N LEU A 10 8.30 11.03 -10.23
CA LEU A 10 7.56 10.02 -9.48
C LEU A 10 7.64 10.34 -7.99
N ARG A 11 6.53 10.17 -7.29
CA ARG A 11 6.50 10.28 -5.83
C ARG A 11 7.23 9.06 -5.24
N SER A 12 8.11 9.30 -4.26
CA SER A 12 8.74 8.21 -3.52
C SER A 12 7.81 7.73 -2.43
N GLY A 13 7.52 6.44 -2.42
CA GLY A 13 6.59 5.88 -1.47
C GLY A 13 6.95 4.48 -1.01
N VAL A 14 6.13 3.99 -0.10
CA VAL A 14 6.23 2.66 0.48
C VAL A 14 4.87 1.97 0.43
N GLY A 15 4.89 0.64 0.40
CA GLY A 15 3.71 -0.18 0.56
C GLY A 15 4.01 -1.29 1.54
N ILE A 16 2.97 -1.80 2.20
CA ILE A 16 3.13 -2.81 3.22
C ILE A 16 2.11 -3.92 3.03
N VAL A 17 2.62 -5.15 2.96
CA VAL A 17 1.79 -6.35 3.00
C VAL A 17 1.74 -6.79 4.46
N VAL A 18 0.58 -6.69 5.09
CA VAL A 18 0.39 -7.14 6.46
C VAL A 18 -0.33 -8.48 6.43
N LEU A 19 0.35 -9.53 6.89
CA LEU A 19 -0.19 -10.89 6.95
C LEU A 19 -0.64 -11.22 8.37
N ASN A 20 -1.83 -11.82 8.51
CA ASN A 20 -2.25 -12.32 9.81
C ASN A 20 -1.76 -13.76 10.03
N LYS A 21 -2.20 -14.42 11.11
CA LYS A 21 -1.79 -15.78 11.46
C LYS A 21 -2.12 -16.82 10.39
N GLU A 22 -3.16 -16.55 9.60
CA GLU A 22 -3.62 -17.42 8.53
C GLU A 22 -3.07 -17.00 7.16
N ASN A 23 -2.10 -16.08 7.14
CA ASN A 23 -1.49 -15.52 5.93
C ASN A 23 -2.49 -14.79 5.02
N LYS A 24 -3.56 -14.27 5.61
CA LYS A 24 -4.46 -13.36 4.90
C LYS A 24 -3.89 -11.96 4.95
N VAL A 25 -4.23 -11.17 3.95
CA VAL A 25 -3.67 -9.84 3.72
C VAL A 25 -4.64 -8.76 4.20
N PHE A 26 -4.12 -7.78 4.92
CA PHE A 26 -4.89 -6.60 5.32
C PHE A 26 -5.19 -5.75 4.09
N LEU A 27 -6.47 -5.52 3.84
CA LEU A 27 -6.94 -4.59 2.83
C LEU A 27 -7.87 -3.56 3.47
N ALA A 28 -7.83 -2.34 2.95
CA ALA A 28 -8.68 -1.27 3.41
C ALA A 28 -9.31 -0.52 2.24
N LYS A 29 -10.45 0.09 2.49
CA LYS A 29 -11.23 0.82 1.51
C LYS A 29 -11.15 2.31 1.82
N ARG A 30 -10.74 3.11 0.85
CA ARG A 30 -10.56 4.56 1.06
C ARG A 30 -11.89 5.30 1.19
N ILE A 31 -11.91 6.32 2.06
CA ILE A 31 -13.07 7.21 2.25
C ILE A 31 -13.36 7.99 0.97
N ASP A 32 -12.32 8.46 0.28
CA ASP A 32 -12.44 9.31 -0.90
C ASP A 32 -12.74 8.54 -2.20
N ASN A 33 -12.86 7.23 -2.11
CA ASN A 33 -13.21 6.38 -3.25
C ASN A 33 -14.39 5.48 -2.86
N PRO A 34 -15.63 5.94 -3.06
CA PRO A 34 -16.82 5.20 -2.65
C PRO A 34 -17.07 3.92 -3.45
N LYS A 35 -16.35 3.71 -4.57
CA LYS A 35 -16.42 2.48 -5.33
C LYS A 35 -15.80 1.35 -4.50
N ASN A 36 -16.13 0.12 -4.83
CA ASN A 36 -15.69 -1.04 -4.06
C ASN A 36 -14.24 -1.43 -4.36
N PHE A 37 -13.32 -0.47 -4.23
CA PHE A 37 -11.88 -0.72 -4.39
C PHE A 37 -11.22 -0.89 -3.03
N TRP A 38 -10.39 -1.93 -2.92
CA TRP A 38 -9.66 -2.26 -1.71
C TRP A 38 -8.16 -2.21 -1.98
N GLN A 39 -7.41 -1.72 -1.02
CA GLN A 39 -5.96 -1.55 -1.18
C GLN A 39 -5.19 -1.94 0.08
N MET A 40 -3.93 -2.31 -0.13
CA MET A 40 -2.97 -2.48 0.96
C MET A 40 -2.53 -1.09 1.46
N PRO A 41 -2.13 -0.98 2.74
CA PRO A 41 -1.61 0.29 3.26
C PRO A 41 -0.39 0.76 2.47
N GLN A 42 -0.34 2.06 2.22
CA GLN A 42 0.76 2.70 1.50
C GLN A 42 0.85 4.17 1.89
N GLY A 43 1.98 4.77 1.62
CA GLY A 43 2.14 6.19 1.89
C GLY A 43 3.44 6.74 1.33
N GLY A 44 3.68 8.03 1.58
CA GLY A 44 4.88 8.71 1.14
C GLY A 44 6.04 8.55 2.12
N ILE A 45 7.24 8.79 1.63
CA ILE A 45 8.46 8.81 2.43
C ILE A 45 8.79 10.26 2.74
N ASP A 46 8.97 10.60 4.01
CA ASP A 46 9.40 11.94 4.39
C ASP A 46 10.89 12.12 4.07
N LYS A 47 11.28 13.36 3.83
CA LYS A 47 12.67 13.68 3.47
C LYS A 47 13.64 13.12 4.53
N GLY A 48 14.60 12.32 4.08
CA GLY A 48 15.61 11.72 4.96
C GLY A 48 15.15 10.55 5.77
N GLU A 49 13.90 10.13 5.61
CA GLU A 49 13.34 9.00 6.34
C GLU A 49 13.76 7.67 5.69
N ASP A 50 14.11 6.68 6.53
CA ASP A 50 14.38 5.31 6.10
C ASP A 50 13.09 4.66 5.56
N ASN A 51 13.20 3.85 4.51
CA ASN A 51 12.04 3.22 3.87
C ASN A 51 11.20 2.37 4.82
N LEU A 52 11.84 1.52 5.61
CA LEU A 52 11.11 0.68 6.58
C LEU A 52 10.41 1.52 7.63
N LYS A 53 11.10 2.56 8.12
CA LYS A 53 10.54 3.48 9.09
C LYS A 53 9.30 4.19 8.54
N ALA A 54 9.37 4.64 7.28
CA ALA A 54 8.24 5.25 6.59
C ALA A 54 7.07 4.29 6.49
N ALA A 55 7.34 3.04 6.13
CA ALA A 55 6.32 2.01 5.99
C ALA A 55 5.60 1.74 7.31
N LEU A 56 6.35 1.58 8.39
CA LEU A 56 5.77 1.34 9.72
C LEU A 56 5.01 2.56 10.24
N ARG A 57 5.51 3.76 9.99
CA ARG A 57 4.85 5.00 10.35
C ARG A 57 3.51 5.14 9.62
N GLU A 58 3.49 4.94 8.31
CA GLU A 58 2.26 5.02 7.52
C GLU A 58 1.24 3.97 7.97
N LEU A 59 1.69 2.76 8.24
CA LEU A 59 0.82 1.70 8.74
C LEU A 59 0.14 2.11 10.04
N GLU A 60 0.90 2.64 10.99
CA GLU A 60 0.37 3.08 12.28
C GLU A 60 -0.58 4.27 12.12
N GLU A 61 -0.20 5.27 11.32
CA GLU A 61 -1.03 6.45 11.07
C GLU A 61 -2.38 6.09 10.44
N GLU A 62 -2.39 5.10 9.55
CA GLU A 62 -3.60 4.73 8.80
C GLU A 62 -4.48 3.71 9.55
N THR A 63 -3.87 2.80 10.31
CA THR A 63 -4.58 1.63 10.84
C THR A 63 -4.40 1.39 12.33
N SER A 64 -3.52 2.13 12.98
CA SER A 64 -3.11 1.93 14.39
C SER A 64 -2.33 0.63 14.63
N ILE A 65 -1.98 -0.12 13.60
CA ILE A 65 -1.21 -1.36 13.74
C ILE A 65 0.25 -1.04 14.07
N LYS A 66 0.74 -1.59 15.18
CA LYS A 66 2.13 -1.50 15.65
C LYS A 66 2.77 -2.88 15.83
N SER A 67 1.97 -3.88 16.17
CA SER A 67 2.44 -5.21 16.57
C SER A 67 2.75 -6.05 15.34
N VAL A 68 3.87 -5.75 14.68
CA VAL A 68 4.29 -6.45 13.48
C VAL A 68 5.73 -6.90 13.57
N LYS A 69 6.04 -7.97 12.85
CA LYS A 69 7.39 -8.48 12.69
C LYS A 69 7.73 -8.44 11.21
N LEU A 70 8.87 -7.86 10.87
CA LEU A 70 9.33 -7.83 9.47
C LEU A 70 9.65 -9.24 8.99
N ILE A 71 9.04 -9.64 7.88
CA ILE A 71 9.34 -10.90 7.19
C ILE A 71 10.39 -10.65 6.12
N LYS A 72 10.15 -9.66 5.26
CA LYS A 72 11.04 -9.42 4.12
C LYS A 72 10.85 -8.00 3.57
N GLU A 73 11.96 -7.39 3.17
CA GLU A 73 11.94 -6.24 2.28
C GLU A 73 11.97 -6.80 0.86
N ILE A 74 10.98 -6.49 0.05
CA ILE A 74 10.91 -7.00 -1.33
C ILE A 74 11.98 -6.30 -2.17
N ASP A 75 12.75 -7.09 -2.94
CA ASP A 75 13.79 -6.56 -3.82
C ASP A 75 13.18 -5.68 -4.91
N GLY A 76 13.89 -4.60 -5.25
CA GLY A 76 13.45 -3.70 -6.31
C GLY A 76 12.33 -2.77 -5.87
N PHE A 77 11.70 -2.15 -6.86
CA PHE A 77 10.64 -1.17 -6.67
C PHE A 77 9.49 -1.47 -7.61
N THR A 78 8.29 -1.05 -7.23
CA THR A 78 7.16 -1.05 -8.13
C THR A 78 6.88 0.37 -8.57
N THR A 79 6.29 0.54 -9.75
CA THR A 79 5.94 1.85 -10.28
C THR A 79 4.56 1.78 -10.91
N TYR A 80 3.74 2.79 -10.64
CA TYR A 80 2.49 2.98 -11.36
C TYR A 80 2.36 4.45 -11.75
N TYR A 81 1.62 4.68 -12.84
CA TYR A 81 1.35 6.02 -13.34
C TYR A 81 -0.11 6.38 -13.14
N LEU A 82 -0.36 7.66 -12.85
CA LEU A 82 -1.73 8.14 -12.69
C LEU A 82 -2.46 8.15 -14.03
N PRO A 83 -3.74 7.78 -14.04
CA PRO A 83 -4.56 7.95 -15.23
C PRO A 83 -4.80 9.43 -15.52
N GLU A 84 -5.18 9.75 -16.76
CA GLU A 84 -5.37 11.13 -17.23
C GLU A 84 -6.28 11.96 -16.32
N ASN A 85 -7.35 11.35 -15.80
CA ASN A 85 -8.31 12.07 -14.94
C ASN A 85 -7.78 12.43 -13.55
N LEU A 86 -6.64 11.87 -13.14
CA LEU A 86 -6.02 12.17 -11.86
C LEU A 86 -4.73 12.99 -11.98
N LEU A 87 -4.11 13.00 -13.16
CA LEU A 87 -2.92 13.81 -13.41
C LEU A 87 -3.23 15.29 -13.21
N GLY A 88 -2.34 15.98 -12.51
CA GLY A 88 -2.51 17.40 -12.20
C GLY A 88 -3.47 17.69 -11.05
N ILE A 89 -4.08 16.68 -10.47
CA ILE A 89 -5.10 16.82 -9.42
C ILE A 89 -4.61 16.27 -8.09
N ILE A 90 -4.37 14.94 -8.02
CA ILE A 90 -3.93 14.35 -6.75
C ILE A 90 -2.48 14.73 -6.45
N TRP A 91 -2.10 14.70 -5.17
CA TRP A 91 -0.81 15.15 -4.68
C TRP A 91 -0.47 16.57 -5.14
N LYS A 92 -1.50 17.44 -5.23
CA LYS A 92 -1.38 18.84 -5.67
C LYS A 92 -0.79 18.97 -7.07
N GLY A 93 -0.94 17.93 -7.90
CA GLY A 93 -0.45 17.94 -9.28
C GLY A 93 1.06 17.81 -9.42
N LYS A 94 1.78 17.44 -8.37
CA LYS A 94 3.25 17.42 -8.34
C LYS A 94 3.89 16.20 -8.98
N TYR A 95 3.16 15.10 -9.13
CA TYR A 95 3.72 13.82 -9.56
C TYR A 95 2.90 13.17 -10.65
N LYS A 96 3.57 12.40 -11.52
CA LYS A 96 2.88 11.63 -12.57
C LYS A 96 2.54 10.19 -12.14
N GLY A 97 3.01 9.77 -10.99
CA GLY A 97 2.83 8.43 -10.46
C GLY A 97 3.64 8.24 -9.20
N GLN A 98 3.83 7.01 -8.83
CA GLN A 98 4.55 6.68 -7.60
C GLN A 98 5.48 5.49 -7.81
N ARG A 99 6.67 5.57 -7.24
CA ARG A 99 7.64 4.49 -7.17
C ARG A 99 7.71 4.05 -5.72
N GLN A 100 7.45 2.76 -5.46
CA GLN A 100 7.26 2.25 -4.11
C GLN A 100 8.24 1.14 -3.76
N LYS A 101 8.72 1.19 -2.53
CA LYS A 101 9.43 0.07 -1.87
C LYS A 101 8.41 -0.69 -1.03
N TRP A 102 8.40 -2.01 -1.11
CA TRP A 102 7.42 -2.84 -0.41
C TRP A 102 8.05 -3.71 0.67
N PHE A 103 7.29 -3.89 1.75
CA PHE A 103 7.69 -4.71 2.90
C PHE A 103 6.59 -5.72 3.22
N ILE A 104 6.98 -6.93 3.58
CA ILE A 104 6.07 -7.96 4.07
C ILE A 104 6.27 -8.05 5.57
N VAL A 105 5.20 -7.85 6.34
CA VAL A 105 5.23 -7.96 7.79
C VAL A 105 4.17 -8.95 8.28
N LYS A 106 4.45 -9.58 9.43
CA LYS A 106 3.51 -10.47 10.08
C LYS A 106 2.86 -9.72 11.25
N PHE A 107 1.53 -9.69 11.28
CA PHE A 107 0.79 -9.12 12.39
C PHE A 107 0.83 -10.12 13.57
N ILE A 108 1.41 -9.69 14.69
CA ILE A 108 1.55 -10.51 15.89
C ILE A 108 0.66 -10.05 17.04
N GLY A 109 -0.16 -9.04 16.79
CA GLY A 109 -1.19 -8.58 17.73
C GLY A 109 -2.52 -9.28 17.49
N ASN A 110 -3.58 -8.71 18.05
CA ASN A 110 -4.94 -9.16 17.78
C ASN A 110 -5.74 -8.05 17.09
N ASP A 111 -6.88 -8.37 16.51
CA ASP A 111 -7.67 -7.44 15.69
C ASP A 111 -8.20 -6.23 16.47
N GLU A 112 -8.25 -6.30 17.81
CA GLU A 112 -8.66 -5.17 18.65
C GLU A 112 -7.69 -3.99 18.54
N GLU A 113 -6.45 -4.24 18.15
CA GLU A 113 -5.45 -3.20 17.92
C GLU A 113 -5.78 -2.36 16.70
N ILE A 114 -6.49 -2.91 15.72
CA ILE A 114 -6.76 -2.27 14.44
C ILE A 114 -7.86 -1.22 14.62
N ASN A 115 -7.51 0.03 14.33
CA ASN A 115 -8.45 1.15 14.42
C ASN A 115 -8.16 2.13 13.29
N ILE A 116 -9.05 2.14 12.30
CA ILE A 116 -8.94 3.02 11.13
C ILE A 116 -9.54 4.41 11.37
N LYS A 117 -10.16 4.63 12.52
CA LYS A 117 -10.69 5.96 12.93
C LYS A 117 -9.58 6.74 13.63
N THR A 118 -8.57 7.11 12.86
CA THR A 118 -7.38 7.82 13.30
C THR A 118 -7.62 9.33 13.28
N LYS A 119 -6.62 10.12 13.65
CA LYS A 119 -6.72 11.59 13.68
C LYS A 119 -7.07 12.17 12.30
N TYR A 120 -6.47 11.59 11.24
CA TYR A 120 -6.76 11.98 9.85
C TYR A 120 -7.20 10.73 9.09
N PRO A 121 -8.45 10.30 9.26
CA PRO A 121 -8.89 9.00 8.73
C PRO A 121 -8.84 8.98 7.19
N GLU A 122 -8.28 7.91 6.66
CA GLU A 122 -8.19 7.67 5.22
C GLU A 122 -9.07 6.51 4.77
N PHE A 123 -9.41 5.62 5.70
CA PHE A 123 -10.13 4.38 5.39
C PHE A 123 -11.53 4.37 5.97
N LEU A 124 -12.46 3.82 5.18
CA LEU A 124 -13.85 3.64 5.55
C LEU A 124 -14.10 2.28 6.20
N ASP A 125 -13.35 1.25 5.77
CA ASP A 125 -13.52 -0.13 6.21
C ASP A 125 -12.20 -0.90 6.00
N TRP A 126 -12.07 -2.07 6.65
CA TRP A 126 -10.92 -2.95 6.49
C TRP A 126 -11.34 -4.41 6.58
N LYS A 127 -10.51 -5.29 6.06
CA LYS A 127 -10.73 -6.74 6.14
C LYS A 127 -9.42 -7.51 5.98
N TRP A 128 -9.44 -8.77 6.39
CA TRP A 128 -8.41 -9.74 6.02
C TRP A 128 -8.88 -10.47 4.78
N GLU A 129 -8.08 -10.41 3.70
CA GLU A 129 -8.43 -11.01 2.43
C GLU A 129 -7.48 -12.14 2.07
N GLU A 130 -7.97 -13.15 1.36
CA GLU A 130 -7.13 -14.20 0.81
C GLU A 130 -6.08 -13.60 -0.12
N LEU A 131 -4.83 -14.06 -0.01
CA LEU A 131 -3.75 -13.58 -0.87
C LEU A 131 -4.09 -13.72 -2.35
N SER A 132 -4.74 -14.81 -2.73
CA SER A 132 -5.15 -15.06 -4.12
C SER A 132 -6.17 -14.06 -4.66
N LYS A 133 -6.78 -13.25 -3.80
CA LYS A 133 -7.86 -12.31 -4.19
C LYS A 133 -7.49 -10.84 -4.08
N ILE A 134 -6.26 -10.51 -3.70
CA ILE A 134 -5.88 -9.09 -3.52
C ILE A 134 -5.88 -8.31 -4.82
N THR A 135 -5.86 -8.99 -5.97
CA THR A 135 -5.90 -8.36 -7.30
C THR A 135 -7.33 -8.15 -7.81
N ASP A 136 -8.34 -8.74 -7.14
CA ASP A 136 -9.72 -8.73 -7.63
C ASP A 136 -10.40 -7.38 -7.50
N THR A 137 -10.04 -6.60 -6.49
CA THR A 137 -10.72 -5.35 -6.15
C THR A 137 -9.80 -4.15 -6.09
N VAL A 138 -8.58 -4.25 -6.59
CA VAL A 138 -7.67 -3.10 -6.68
C VAL A 138 -8.04 -2.23 -7.89
N VAL A 139 -7.79 -0.94 -7.77
CA VAL A 139 -8.01 0.00 -8.87
C VAL A 139 -7.11 -0.35 -10.07
N ASP A 140 -7.64 -0.19 -11.29
CA ASP A 140 -7.01 -0.67 -12.52
C ASP A 140 -5.56 -0.27 -12.72
N PHE A 141 -5.22 0.99 -12.45
CA PHE A 141 -3.85 1.47 -12.71
C PHE A 141 -2.82 0.95 -11.71
N LYS A 142 -3.25 0.24 -10.67
CA LYS A 142 -2.36 -0.42 -9.70
C LYS A 142 -2.36 -1.94 -9.85
N LEU A 143 -3.17 -2.50 -10.76
CA LEU A 143 -3.31 -3.95 -10.88
C LEU A 143 -1.97 -4.65 -11.10
N HIS A 144 -1.13 -4.16 -12.00
CA HIS A 144 0.17 -4.77 -12.28
C HIS A 144 1.09 -4.79 -11.04
N VAL A 145 1.00 -3.75 -10.21
CA VAL A 145 1.76 -3.69 -8.95
C VAL A 145 1.29 -4.81 -8.01
N TYR A 146 -0.02 -4.95 -7.84
CA TYR A 146 -0.59 -5.98 -6.96
C TYR A 146 -0.30 -7.40 -7.47
N GLN A 147 -0.26 -7.60 -8.78
CA GLN A 147 0.14 -8.89 -9.37
C GLN A 147 1.60 -9.22 -9.02
N GLU A 148 2.51 -8.26 -9.13
CA GLU A 148 3.91 -8.44 -8.77
C GLU A 148 4.05 -8.75 -7.28
N ILE A 149 3.37 -8.00 -6.43
CA ILE A 149 3.45 -8.17 -4.97
C ILE A 149 2.84 -9.52 -4.55
N GLN A 150 1.72 -9.90 -5.12
CA GLN A 150 1.11 -11.21 -4.86
C GLN A 150 2.09 -12.34 -5.10
N LYS A 151 2.79 -12.29 -6.23
CA LYS A 151 3.79 -13.28 -6.60
C LYS A 151 4.96 -13.32 -5.60
N GLU A 152 5.45 -12.16 -5.21
CA GLU A 152 6.55 -12.05 -4.24
C GLU A 152 6.14 -12.61 -2.87
N VAL A 153 4.92 -12.34 -2.42
CA VAL A 153 4.42 -12.87 -1.15
C VAL A 153 4.27 -14.39 -1.22
N GLU A 154 3.72 -14.91 -2.31
CA GLU A 154 3.59 -16.36 -2.51
C GLU A 154 4.95 -17.06 -2.43
N LEU A 155 5.96 -16.51 -3.10
CA LEU A 155 7.32 -17.04 -3.08
C LEU A 155 7.92 -16.98 -1.67
N SER A 156 7.68 -15.91 -0.93
CA SER A 156 8.17 -15.73 0.43
C SER A 156 7.55 -16.73 1.40
N LEU A 157 6.28 -17.07 1.23
CA LEU A 157 5.58 -18.03 2.07
C LEU A 157 6.08 -19.46 1.86
N ILE A 158 6.56 -19.79 0.66
CA ILE A 158 7.13 -21.11 0.37
C ILE A 158 8.44 -21.32 1.15
N HIS A 159 9.19 -20.26 1.42
CA HIS A 159 10.51 -20.31 2.04
C HIS A 159 10.55 -19.99 3.53
N ILE A 160 9.41 -19.81 4.14
CA ILE A 160 9.30 -19.54 5.59
C ILE A 160 9.27 -20.83 6.40
#